data_b1283db49887bd58076ae2f44865ef21
#
_entry.id   b1283db49887bd58076ae2f44865ef21
#
_cell.length_a   1.000
_cell.length_b   1.000
_cell.length_c   1.000
_cell.angle_alpha   90.00
_cell.angle_beta   90.00
_cell.angle_gamma   90.00
#
_symmetry.space_group_name_H-M   'P 1'
#
loop_
_entity.id
_entity.type
_entity.pdbx_description
1 polymer ?
#
loop_
_entity_poly.entity_id
_entity_poly.type
_entity_poly.pdbx_seq_one_letter_code
_entity_poly.pdbx_strand_id
1 'polypeptide(L)'
;MKRLRTLLGIGLGLAVVVGVGWYISQNGTTSTPAARQGRFAAGAATPVGIAAAAKGEIPVVVRALGTVTPLNTVNVKTQITGQLIKVEFREGQMVKQGDLLAVVDPRPYDVALQQAIGTMQKDEALLKNAQTDLERYKKLVAQDSIARQQYDTQISLVRQYEAALVVDQAQVDAAKLNVTYTKILSPLTGRIGLRLVDQGNYVTMADATSICIIIQVQPISVLFTIPEDSLPQVRARLKAGATLEVRVLDRAQKTELAVGKLDTHDNVIDTTTGTVKLRGTFDNKDEALFPNQFVNVRLLVDTVKDATVVPVAAIQRGQPGTYVYLVKADDTVAIKVVTLGVTDGEKVQITSGLEVGDEVVIDGTDRLRDGAKIRRPGANPRVTSGPPVAAAPPDAASSANPVAPANAAQPQGQQRQRPANGSGNGNGNGGGAGRPAQTNQ
;
A
#
# COMPACT_ATOMS: atom_id res chain seq x y z
N MET A 1 -58.10 -59.56 36.62
CA MET A 1 -57.08 -60.46 35.98
C MET A 1 -55.88 -59.68 35.30
N LYS A 2 -55.92 -58.40 35.20
CA LYS A 2 -54.76 -57.64 34.57
C LYS A 2 -53.59 -57.29 35.50
N ARG A 3 -53.84 -57.16 36.83
CA ARG A 3 -52.80 -56.78 37.81
C ARG A 3 -51.90 -57.98 38.26
N LEU A 4 -52.31 -59.21 38.01
CA LEU A 4 -51.48 -60.37 38.35
C LEU A 4 -50.44 -60.71 37.33
N ARG A 5 -50.63 -60.30 36.05
CA ARG A 5 -49.66 -60.48 34.93
C ARG A 5 -48.53 -59.49 35.01
N THR A 6 -48.76 -58.27 35.50
CA THR A 6 -47.71 -57.25 35.66
C THR A 6 -46.74 -57.54 36.78
N LEU A 7 -47.25 -58.13 37.90
CA LEU A 7 -46.39 -58.54 39.03
C LEU A 7 -45.48 -59.70 38.65
N LEU A 8 -46.02 -60.68 37.88
CA LEU A 8 -45.23 -61.84 37.44
C LEU A 8 -44.10 -61.42 36.44
N GLY A 9 -44.32 -60.39 35.58
CA GLY A 9 -43.30 -59.83 34.66
C GLY A 9 -42.16 -59.10 35.35
N ILE A 10 -42.50 -58.38 36.46
CA ILE A 10 -41.48 -57.66 37.26
C ILE A 10 -40.62 -58.66 38.07
N GLY A 11 -41.22 -59.71 38.57
CA GLY A 11 -40.48 -60.75 39.29
C GLY A 11 -39.52 -61.54 38.43
N LEU A 12 -39.91 -61.85 37.18
CA LEU A 12 -39.06 -62.55 36.24
C LEU A 12 -37.88 -61.64 35.77
N GLY A 13 -38.12 -60.34 35.56
CA GLY A 13 -37.07 -59.37 35.19
C GLY A 13 -36.01 -59.22 36.30
N LEU A 14 -36.43 -59.17 37.55
CA LEU A 14 -35.51 -59.04 38.68
C LEU A 14 -34.68 -60.33 38.90
N ALA A 15 -35.26 -61.54 38.66
CA ALA A 15 -34.54 -62.82 38.72
C ALA A 15 -33.44 -62.91 37.59
N VAL A 16 -33.69 -62.38 36.39
CA VAL A 16 -32.72 -62.39 35.36
C VAL A 16 -31.56 -61.40 35.64
N VAL A 17 -31.83 -60.21 36.19
CA VAL A 17 -30.81 -59.28 36.61
C VAL A 17 -29.92 -59.82 37.73
N VAL A 18 -30.51 -60.49 38.72
CA VAL A 18 -29.73 -61.10 39.79
C VAL A 18 -28.92 -62.31 39.28
N GLY A 19 -29.47 -63.09 38.34
CA GLY A 19 -28.78 -64.22 37.73
C GLY A 19 -27.60 -63.81 36.87
N VAL A 20 -27.75 -62.73 36.10
CA VAL A 20 -26.64 -62.14 35.27
C VAL A 20 -25.59 -61.53 36.18
N GLY A 21 -25.98 -60.81 37.24
CA GLY A 21 -25.05 -60.25 38.22
C GLY A 21 -24.23 -61.33 38.94
N TRP A 22 -24.86 -62.47 39.32
CA TRP A 22 -24.20 -63.63 39.96
C TRP A 22 -23.25 -64.35 38.96
N TYR A 23 -23.66 -64.48 37.68
CA TYR A 23 -22.83 -65.10 36.62
C TYR A 23 -21.59 -64.27 36.32
N ILE A 24 -21.73 -62.94 36.29
CA ILE A 24 -20.61 -62.03 36.09
C ILE A 24 -19.66 -62.03 37.29
N SER A 25 -20.20 -62.21 38.53
CA SER A 25 -19.40 -62.30 39.75
C SER A 25 -18.57 -63.59 39.86
N GLN A 26 -19.04 -64.71 39.29
CA GLN A 26 -18.32 -65.98 39.35
C GLN A 26 -17.27 -66.15 38.21
N ASN A 27 -17.44 -65.53 37.06
CA ASN A 27 -16.50 -65.63 35.92
C ASN A 27 -15.59 -64.48 35.82
N GLY A 28 -15.57 -63.56 36.75
CA GLY A 28 -14.58 -62.46 36.84
C GLY A 28 -13.23 -62.99 37.29
N THR A 29 -12.47 -63.59 36.40
CA THR A 29 -11.03 -63.74 36.60
C THR A 29 -10.42 -62.34 36.75
N THR A 30 -10.10 -62.02 37.98
CA THR A 30 -9.35 -60.87 38.36
C THR A 30 -7.95 -60.94 37.72
N SER A 31 -7.83 -60.54 36.44
CA SER A 31 -6.55 -60.02 35.94
C SER A 31 -6.49 -58.60 36.46
N THR A 32 -5.86 -58.40 37.55
CA THR A 32 -5.36 -57.10 38.01
C THR A 32 -4.57 -56.51 36.88
N PRO A 33 -4.98 -55.36 36.32
CA PRO A 33 -4.06 -54.63 35.45
C PRO A 33 -2.94 -54.19 36.37
N ALA A 34 -1.76 -54.79 36.21
CA ALA A 34 -0.55 -54.24 36.77
C ALA A 34 -0.55 -52.74 36.37
N ALA A 35 -0.79 -51.91 37.36
CA ALA A 35 -0.58 -50.47 37.23
C ALA A 35 0.83 -50.34 36.72
N ARG A 36 0.94 -50.14 35.39
CA ARG A 36 2.09 -49.45 34.82
C ARG A 36 2.05 -48.07 35.42
N GLN A 37 2.46 -47.96 36.68
CA GLN A 37 3.08 -46.75 37.17
C GLN A 37 4.18 -46.46 36.18
N GLY A 38 3.83 -45.62 35.20
CA GLY A 38 4.81 -44.93 34.43
C GLY A 38 5.74 -44.25 35.43
N ARG A 39 6.83 -44.92 35.76
CA ARG A 39 8.01 -44.25 36.27
C ARG A 39 8.32 -43.21 35.18
N PHE A 40 7.70 -42.02 35.29
CA PHE A 40 8.34 -40.85 34.79
C PHE A 40 9.68 -40.83 35.50
N ALA A 41 10.69 -41.29 34.80
CA ALA A 41 12.06 -41.22 35.27
C ALA A 41 12.32 -39.75 35.57
N ALA A 42 12.18 -39.38 36.83
CA ALA A 42 12.69 -38.11 37.33
C ALA A 42 14.19 -38.16 37.08
N GLY A 43 14.63 -37.58 35.95
CA GLY A 43 16.04 -37.56 35.62
C GLY A 43 16.40 -37.74 34.15
N ALA A 44 15.48 -38.05 33.24
CA ALA A 44 15.78 -38.03 31.79
C ALA A 44 15.99 -36.60 31.31
N ALA A 45 17.20 -36.26 31.00
CA ALA A 45 17.55 -34.95 30.44
C ALA A 45 16.77 -34.70 29.16
N THR A 46 15.94 -33.65 29.13
CA THR A 46 15.12 -33.27 27.97
C THR A 46 16.00 -32.67 26.90
N PRO A 47 15.98 -33.16 25.64
CA PRO A 47 16.68 -32.52 24.56
C PRO A 47 16.05 -31.17 24.27
N VAL A 48 16.84 -30.11 24.19
CA VAL A 48 16.40 -28.73 23.97
C VAL A 48 17.27 -28.04 22.94
N GLY A 49 16.68 -27.11 22.18
CA GLY A 49 17.43 -26.15 21.39
C GLY A 49 17.87 -24.98 22.27
N ILE A 50 19.10 -24.53 22.11
CA ILE A 50 19.71 -23.45 22.90
C ILE A 50 20.17 -22.34 21.97
N ALA A 51 19.97 -21.09 22.37
CA ALA A 51 20.57 -19.91 21.73
C ALA A 51 21.20 -19.02 22.80
N ALA A 52 22.32 -18.41 22.49
CA ALA A 52 22.93 -17.40 23.35
C ALA A 52 22.31 -16.03 23.17
N ALA A 53 22.11 -15.32 24.27
CA ALA A 53 21.78 -13.90 24.23
C ALA A 53 22.95 -13.13 23.64
N ALA A 54 22.77 -12.52 22.49
CA ALA A 54 23.80 -11.81 21.76
C ALA A 54 23.60 -10.30 21.86
N LYS A 55 24.71 -9.56 21.78
CA LYS A 55 24.65 -8.13 21.55
C LYS A 55 24.36 -7.88 20.07
N GLY A 56 23.36 -7.06 19.78
CA GLY A 56 22.99 -6.82 18.40
C GLY A 56 22.23 -5.51 18.24
N GLU A 57 21.97 -5.17 17.00
CA GLU A 57 21.11 -4.05 16.62
C GLU A 57 19.70 -4.57 16.31
N ILE A 58 18.68 -3.84 16.78
CA ILE A 58 17.29 -4.15 16.48
C ILE A 58 16.58 -2.91 15.94
N PRO A 59 16.04 -2.97 14.74
CA PRO A 59 15.32 -1.83 14.16
C PRO A 59 13.96 -1.68 14.82
N VAL A 60 13.61 -0.43 15.13
CA VAL A 60 12.27 -0.03 15.57
C VAL A 60 11.44 0.29 14.35
N VAL A 61 10.64 -0.67 13.92
CA VAL A 61 9.85 -0.57 12.69
C VAL A 61 8.36 -0.44 13.02
N VAL A 62 7.75 0.62 12.54
CA VAL A 62 6.28 0.76 12.54
C VAL A 62 5.74 0.24 11.22
N ARG A 63 4.86 -0.76 11.30
CA ARG A 63 4.19 -1.36 10.15
C ARG A 63 2.83 -0.72 9.96
N ALA A 64 2.51 -0.38 8.72
CA ALA A 64 1.28 0.31 8.36
C ALA A 64 0.75 -0.17 7.00
N LEU A 65 -0.54 0.06 6.76
CA LEU A 65 -1.11 -0.01 5.43
C LEU A 65 -1.12 1.38 4.81
N GLY A 66 -0.78 1.47 3.55
CA GLY A 66 -0.74 2.71 2.81
C GLY A 66 -1.41 2.62 1.45
N THR A 67 -1.68 3.78 0.90
CA THR A 67 -2.18 3.95 -0.47
C THR A 67 -1.21 4.85 -1.22
N VAL A 68 -0.83 4.42 -2.39
CA VAL A 68 0.00 5.23 -3.31
C VAL A 68 -0.85 6.39 -3.82
N THR A 69 -0.37 7.61 -3.63
CA THR A 69 -1.08 8.83 -4.06
C THR A 69 -0.14 9.68 -4.92
N PRO A 70 -0.62 10.23 -6.04
CA PRO A 70 0.17 11.19 -6.79
C PRO A 70 0.41 12.44 -5.94
N LEU A 71 1.55 13.12 -6.14
CA LEU A 71 1.81 14.40 -5.49
C LEU A 71 0.88 15.48 -6.00
N ASN A 72 0.67 15.53 -7.31
CA ASN A 72 -0.22 16.46 -7.97
C ASN A 72 -1.12 15.75 -8.97
N THR A 73 -2.40 16.15 -8.97
CA THR A 73 -3.40 15.74 -9.95
C THR A 73 -4.04 16.99 -10.52
N VAL A 74 -4.01 17.15 -11.83
CA VAL A 74 -4.60 18.29 -12.51
C VAL A 74 -5.60 17.82 -13.55
N ASN A 75 -6.81 18.34 -13.44
CA ASN A 75 -7.86 18.22 -14.45
C ASN A 75 -7.63 19.32 -15.50
N VAL A 76 -7.16 18.95 -16.68
CA VAL A 76 -6.91 19.89 -17.76
C VAL A 76 -8.23 20.29 -18.38
N LYS A 77 -8.59 21.58 -18.25
CA LYS A 77 -9.80 22.18 -18.80
C LYS A 77 -9.43 23.29 -19.79
N THR A 78 -10.36 23.60 -20.68
CA THR A 78 -10.26 24.79 -21.52
C THR A 78 -10.49 26.06 -20.70
N GLN A 79 -9.80 27.14 -21.07
CA GLN A 79 -10.00 28.48 -20.52
C GLN A 79 -10.80 29.39 -21.46
N ILE A 80 -11.17 28.85 -22.64
CA ILE A 80 -11.96 29.54 -23.67
C ILE A 80 -13.02 28.60 -24.23
N THR A 81 -13.98 29.14 -24.90
CA THR A 81 -15.07 28.40 -25.54
C THR A 81 -14.80 28.19 -27.02
N GLY A 82 -14.99 26.98 -27.55
CA GLY A 82 -14.82 26.73 -28.99
C GLY A 82 -14.77 25.25 -29.33
N GLN A 83 -14.62 24.95 -30.61
CA GLN A 83 -14.47 23.57 -31.10
C GLN A 83 -13.05 23.08 -30.89
N LEU A 84 -12.89 21.87 -30.38
CA LEU A 84 -11.61 21.19 -30.25
C LEU A 84 -11.16 20.65 -31.61
N ILE A 85 -10.26 21.35 -32.28
CA ILE A 85 -9.84 20.99 -33.65
C ILE A 85 -8.73 19.98 -33.71
N LYS A 86 -7.91 19.85 -32.62
CA LYS A 86 -6.79 18.92 -32.58
C LYS A 86 -6.50 18.46 -31.18
N VAL A 87 -6.16 17.18 -31.05
CA VAL A 87 -5.65 16.56 -29.82
C VAL A 87 -4.27 15.97 -30.17
N GLU A 88 -3.22 16.41 -29.47
CA GLU A 88 -1.82 16.10 -29.79
C GLU A 88 -1.20 15.06 -28.87
N PHE A 89 -1.91 14.58 -27.86
CA PHE A 89 -1.40 13.59 -26.93
C PHE A 89 -1.96 12.19 -27.22
N ARG A 90 -1.22 11.18 -26.76
CA ARG A 90 -1.70 9.81 -26.68
C ARG A 90 -2.07 9.47 -25.22
N GLU A 91 -3.11 8.69 -25.03
CA GLU A 91 -3.52 8.20 -23.71
C GLU A 91 -2.40 7.41 -23.04
N GLY A 92 -2.18 7.65 -21.76
CA GLY A 92 -1.13 6.99 -20.98
C GLY A 92 0.29 7.49 -21.21
N GLN A 93 0.51 8.46 -22.12
CA GLN A 93 1.87 9.00 -22.38
C GLN A 93 2.35 9.90 -21.24
N MET A 94 3.67 9.95 -21.07
CA MET A 94 4.34 10.95 -20.24
C MET A 94 4.45 12.27 -21.02
N VAL A 95 4.09 13.37 -20.36
CA VAL A 95 4.22 14.75 -20.90
C VAL A 95 5.01 15.61 -19.94
N LYS A 96 5.64 16.62 -20.51
CA LYS A 96 6.36 17.65 -19.75
C LYS A 96 5.47 18.88 -19.59
N GLN A 97 5.75 19.65 -18.55
CA GLN A 97 5.14 20.97 -18.40
C GLN A 97 5.39 21.82 -19.64
N GLY A 98 4.33 22.41 -20.20
CA GLY A 98 4.38 23.22 -21.40
C GLY A 98 4.16 22.48 -22.72
N ASP A 99 4.07 21.12 -22.70
CA ASP A 99 3.75 20.36 -23.91
C ASP A 99 2.33 20.68 -24.40
N LEU A 100 2.17 20.78 -25.73
CA LEU A 100 0.87 21.02 -26.36
C LEU A 100 0.01 19.77 -26.28
N LEU A 101 -1.16 19.90 -25.67
CA LEU A 101 -2.11 18.81 -25.48
C LEU A 101 -3.24 18.87 -26.50
N ALA A 102 -3.81 20.05 -26.70
CA ALA A 102 -4.94 20.21 -27.57
C ALA A 102 -5.04 21.64 -28.10
N VAL A 103 -5.78 21.82 -29.19
CA VAL A 103 -6.00 23.13 -29.82
C VAL A 103 -7.50 23.34 -29.99
N VAL A 104 -7.99 24.42 -29.41
CA VAL A 104 -9.33 24.97 -29.67
C VAL A 104 -9.25 25.86 -30.90
N ASP A 105 -10.30 25.96 -31.70
CA ASP A 105 -10.35 26.78 -32.92
C ASP A 105 -9.89 28.23 -32.67
N PRO A 106 -8.72 28.63 -33.17
CA PRO A 106 -8.17 29.98 -32.91
C PRO A 106 -8.82 31.07 -33.80
N ARG A 107 -9.46 30.69 -34.89
CA ARG A 107 -9.92 31.66 -35.93
C ARG A 107 -10.79 32.78 -35.36
N PRO A 108 -11.81 32.54 -34.50
CA PRO A 108 -12.59 33.62 -33.91
C PRO A 108 -11.75 34.58 -33.08
N TYR A 109 -10.78 34.04 -32.36
CA TYR A 109 -9.90 34.79 -31.46
C TYR A 109 -8.84 35.58 -32.23
N ASP A 110 -8.32 35.02 -33.33
CA ASP A 110 -7.39 35.71 -34.23
C ASP A 110 -8.06 36.92 -34.92
N VAL A 111 -9.33 36.76 -35.35
CA VAL A 111 -10.12 37.86 -35.89
C VAL A 111 -10.34 38.96 -34.87
N ALA A 112 -10.70 38.59 -33.62
CA ALA A 112 -10.86 39.57 -32.55
C ALA A 112 -9.56 40.30 -32.22
N LEU A 113 -8.43 39.62 -32.26
CA LEU A 113 -7.10 40.24 -32.10
C LEU A 113 -6.80 41.22 -33.21
N GLN A 114 -7.03 40.85 -34.47
CA GLN A 114 -6.85 41.74 -35.59
C GLN A 114 -7.74 42.99 -35.50
N GLN A 115 -8.97 42.86 -35.07
CA GLN A 115 -9.87 43.97 -34.83
C GLN A 115 -9.35 44.93 -33.75
N ALA A 116 -8.88 44.41 -32.61
CA ALA A 116 -8.28 45.21 -31.54
C ALA A 116 -7.03 45.97 -32.02
N ILE A 117 -6.14 45.29 -32.77
CA ILE A 117 -4.95 45.91 -33.36
C ILE A 117 -5.35 47.04 -34.34
N GLY A 118 -6.36 46.81 -35.19
CA GLY A 118 -6.85 47.83 -36.14
C GLY A 118 -7.41 49.05 -35.41
N THR A 119 -8.10 48.88 -34.28
CA THR A 119 -8.60 50.00 -33.46
C THR A 119 -7.45 50.80 -32.88
N MET A 120 -6.46 50.13 -32.29
CA MET A 120 -5.26 50.76 -31.74
C MET A 120 -4.49 51.55 -32.79
N GLN A 121 -4.30 51.00 -34.00
CA GLN A 121 -3.61 51.70 -35.10
C GLN A 121 -4.36 52.94 -35.56
N LYS A 122 -5.70 52.90 -35.59
CA LYS A 122 -6.53 54.07 -35.92
C LYS A 122 -6.29 55.18 -34.89
N ASP A 123 -6.36 54.85 -33.61
CA ASP A 123 -6.25 55.84 -32.53
C ASP A 123 -4.77 56.35 -32.37
N GLU A 124 -3.78 55.50 -32.68
CA GLU A 124 -2.38 55.91 -32.82
C GLU A 124 -2.20 56.97 -33.93
N ALA A 125 -2.86 56.80 -35.07
CA ALA A 125 -2.83 57.78 -36.16
C ALA A 125 -3.49 59.09 -35.75
N LEU A 126 -4.64 59.04 -34.99
CA LEU A 126 -5.27 60.22 -34.44
C LEU A 126 -4.37 60.97 -33.44
N LEU A 127 -3.71 60.22 -32.55
CA LEU A 127 -2.74 60.81 -31.62
C LEU A 127 -1.59 61.51 -32.37
N LYS A 128 -1.01 60.86 -33.36
CA LYS A 128 0.05 61.42 -34.17
C LYS A 128 -0.36 62.72 -34.87
N ASN A 129 -1.60 62.76 -35.42
CA ASN A 129 -2.14 64.00 -36.02
C ASN A 129 -2.30 65.07 -34.94
N ALA A 130 -2.88 64.74 -33.79
CA ALA A 130 -3.11 65.70 -32.68
C ALA A 130 -1.78 66.24 -32.14
N GLN A 131 -0.73 65.42 -32.04
CA GLN A 131 0.62 65.82 -31.65
C GLN A 131 1.26 66.77 -32.67
N THR A 132 1.07 66.47 -33.97
CA THR A 132 1.58 67.37 -35.07
C THR A 132 0.89 68.74 -35.01
N ASP A 133 -0.42 68.77 -34.77
CA ASP A 133 -1.19 69.99 -34.61
C ASP A 133 -0.78 70.72 -33.31
N LEU A 134 -0.52 70.00 -32.21
CA LEU A 134 -0.04 70.61 -30.98
C LEU A 134 1.33 71.35 -31.21
N GLU A 135 2.25 70.72 -31.93
CA GLU A 135 3.56 71.35 -32.28
C GLU A 135 3.36 72.57 -33.15
N ARG A 136 2.38 72.56 -34.09
CA ARG A 136 2.05 73.70 -34.91
C ARG A 136 1.45 74.84 -34.05
N TYR A 137 0.47 74.51 -33.17
CA TYR A 137 -0.15 75.50 -32.28
C TYR A 137 0.82 76.08 -31.26
N LYS A 138 1.73 75.31 -30.76
CA LYS A 138 2.81 75.77 -29.87
C LYS A 138 3.66 76.89 -30.53
N LYS A 139 3.99 76.75 -31.83
CA LYS A 139 4.72 77.79 -32.64
C LYS A 139 3.86 79.02 -32.85
N LEU A 140 2.57 78.86 -33.15
CA LEU A 140 1.66 79.97 -33.41
C LEU A 140 1.34 80.77 -32.14
N VAL A 141 1.19 80.16 -30.99
CA VAL A 141 1.03 80.87 -29.69
C VAL A 141 2.29 81.65 -29.35
N ALA A 142 3.49 81.15 -29.66
CA ALA A 142 4.74 81.84 -29.41
C ALA A 142 4.90 83.10 -30.29
N GLN A 143 4.09 83.20 -31.41
CA GLN A 143 3.99 84.32 -32.29
C GLN A 143 2.74 85.22 -32.09
N ASP A 144 2.01 84.97 -30.97
CA ASP A 144 0.71 85.62 -30.66
C ASP A 144 -0.31 85.53 -31.82
N SER A 145 -0.22 84.47 -32.64
CA SER A 145 -1.05 84.31 -33.83
C SER A 145 -2.32 83.50 -33.62
N ILE A 146 -2.50 82.86 -32.42
CA ILE A 146 -3.72 82.12 -32.02
C ILE A 146 -4.04 82.35 -30.53
N ALA A 147 -5.34 82.15 -30.21
CA ALA A 147 -5.81 82.20 -28.80
C ALA A 147 -5.19 81.08 -27.96
N ARG A 148 -4.74 81.36 -26.79
CA ARG A 148 -4.19 80.40 -25.84
C ARG A 148 -5.16 79.21 -25.53
N GLN A 149 -6.44 79.50 -25.49
CA GLN A 149 -7.49 78.49 -25.34
C GLN A 149 -7.43 77.38 -26.37
N GLN A 150 -7.09 77.69 -27.63
CA GLN A 150 -6.96 76.68 -28.69
C GLN A 150 -5.77 75.73 -28.42
N TYR A 151 -4.67 76.28 -27.97
CA TYR A 151 -3.49 75.47 -27.58
C TYR A 151 -3.77 74.56 -26.40
N ASP A 152 -4.46 75.08 -25.34
CA ASP A 152 -4.82 74.30 -24.16
C ASP A 152 -5.84 73.19 -24.49
N THR A 153 -6.76 73.47 -25.43
CA THR A 153 -7.69 72.45 -25.95
C THR A 153 -6.94 71.34 -26.69
N GLN A 154 -5.92 71.68 -27.48
CA GLN A 154 -5.12 70.70 -28.20
C GLN A 154 -4.28 69.85 -27.28
N ILE A 155 -3.72 70.39 -26.17
CA ILE A 155 -3.04 69.63 -25.14
C ILE A 155 -4.01 68.61 -24.55
N SER A 156 -5.23 69.02 -24.24
CA SER A 156 -6.25 68.14 -23.66
C SER A 156 -6.65 67.02 -24.66
N LEU A 157 -6.71 67.33 -25.95
CA LEU A 157 -6.98 66.32 -27.00
C LEU A 157 -5.86 65.31 -27.15
N VAL A 158 -4.60 65.74 -27.11
CA VAL A 158 -3.44 64.81 -27.10
C VAL A 158 -3.51 63.85 -25.91
N ARG A 159 -3.75 64.38 -24.70
CA ARG A 159 -3.91 63.54 -23.49
C ARG A 159 -5.07 62.59 -23.60
N GLN A 160 -6.17 62.98 -24.22
CA GLN A 160 -7.32 62.11 -24.48
C GLN A 160 -6.94 60.93 -25.38
N TYR A 161 -6.25 61.16 -26.50
CA TYR A 161 -5.78 60.12 -27.39
C TYR A 161 -4.69 59.23 -26.75
N GLU A 162 -3.77 59.81 -25.96
CA GLU A 162 -2.82 59.06 -25.18
C GLU A 162 -3.52 58.09 -24.22
N ALA A 163 -4.58 58.55 -23.51
CA ALA A 163 -5.37 57.70 -22.65
C ALA A 163 -6.16 56.62 -23.42
N ALA A 164 -6.71 56.95 -24.60
CA ALA A 164 -7.37 55.99 -25.48
C ALA A 164 -6.43 54.89 -25.93
N LEU A 165 -5.20 55.19 -26.29
CA LEU A 165 -4.18 54.21 -26.67
C LEU A 165 -3.85 53.21 -25.55
N VAL A 166 -3.82 53.66 -24.29
CA VAL A 166 -3.64 52.77 -23.12
C VAL A 166 -4.78 51.77 -23.02
N VAL A 167 -6.02 52.19 -23.26
CA VAL A 167 -7.19 51.32 -23.28
C VAL A 167 -7.13 50.31 -24.41
N ASP A 168 -6.78 50.77 -25.63
CA ASP A 168 -6.67 49.91 -26.81
C ASP A 168 -5.56 48.89 -26.65
N GLN A 169 -4.41 49.27 -26.09
CA GLN A 169 -3.33 48.32 -25.76
C GLN A 169 -3.81 47.23 -24.83
N ALA A 170 -4.58 47.58 -23.80
CA ALA A 170 -5.16 46.59 -22.88
C ALA A 170 -6.13 45.64 -23.60
N GLN A 171 -6.91 46.13 -24.59
CA GLN A 171 -7.81 45.27 -25.41
C GLN A 171 -6.98 44.33 -26.31
N VAL A 172 -5.92 44.82 -26.93
CA VAL A 172 -5.00 43.98 -27.72
C VAL A 172 -4.37 42.88 -26.86
N ASP A 173 -3.93 43.23 -25.67
CA ASP A 173 -3.33 42.26 -24.75
C ASP A 173 -4.35 41.20 -24.25
N ALA A 174 -5.59 41.62 -23.99
CA ALA A 174 -6.68 40.67 -23.66
C ALA A 174 -6.99 39.71 -24.83
N ALA A 175 -7.03 40.24 -26.07
CA ALA A 175 -7.25 39.42 -27.25
C ALA A 175 -6.09 38.43 -27.50
N LYS A 176 -4.82 38.89 -27.33
CA LYS A 176 -3.63 38.00 -27.40
C LYS A 176 -3.68 36.88 -26.36
N LEU A 177 -4.11 37.19 -25.16
CA LEU A 177 -4.24 36.20 -24.10
C LEU A 177 -5.29 35.10 -24.47
N ASN A 178 -6.41 35.53 -25.07
CA ASN A 178 -7.41 34.59 -25.59
C ASN A 178 -6.85 33.68 -26.68
N VAL A 179 -6.05 34.22 -27.61
CA VAL A 179 -5.36 33.41 -28.63
C VAL A 179 -4.37 32.45 -27.98
N THR A 180 -3.68 32.85 -26.92
CA THR A 180 -2.79 31.95 -26.17
C THR A 180 -3.57 30.79 -25.55
N TYR A 181 -4.74 31.04 -25.00
CA TYR A 181 -5.61 30.02 -24.39
C TYR A 181 -6.23 29.04 -25.40
N THR A 182 -6.17 29.33 -26.72
CA THR A 182 -6.55 28.34 -27.74
C THR A 182 -5.63 27.12 -27.73
N LYS A 183 -4.39 27.28 -27.29
CA LYS A 183 -3.40 26.21 -27.15
C LYS A 183 -3.44 25.71 -25.72
N ILE A 184 -3.96 24.53 -25.52
CA ILE A 184 -4.04 23.91 -24.20
C ILE A 184 -2.74 23.19 -23.93
N LEU A 185 -1.97 23.70 -22.96
CA LEU A 185 -0.65 23.20 -22.58
C LEU A 185 -0.74 22.38 -21.29
N SER A 186 0.20 21.47 -21.11
CA SER A 186 0.34 20.73 -19.86
C SER A 186 0.79 21.64 -18.72
N PRO A 187 0.05 21.72 -17.61
CA PRO A 187 0.43 22.54 -16.45
C PRO A 187 1.54 21.91 -15.61
N LEU A 188 1.77 20.60 -15.73
CA LEU A 188 2.80 19.87 -14.99
C LEU A 188 3.39 18.72 -15.82
N THR A 189 4.54 18.24 -15.38
CA THR A 189 5.15 17.01 -15.91
C THR A 189 4.50 15.79 -15.23
N GLY A 190 3.95 14.86 -16.04
CA GLY A 190 3.27 13.70 -15.50
C GLY A 190 2.68 12.79 -16.58
N ARG A 191 1.94 11.77 -16.16
CA ARG A 191 1.26 10.83 -17.05
C ARG A 191 -0.15 11.31 -17.33
N ILE A 192 -0.52 11.34 -18.61
CA ILE A 192 -1.89 11.63 -19.06
C ILE A 192 -2.76 10.39 -18.86
N GLY A 193 -3.97 10.59 -18.36
CA GLY A 193 -5.01 9.56 -18.29
C GLY A 193 -5.72 9.35 -19.63
N LEU A 194 -6.93 8.82 -19.55
CA LEU A 194 -7.80 8.65 -20.71
C LEU A 194 -8.31 10.00 -21.21
N ARG A 195 -8.58 10.10 -22.49
CA ARG A 195 -9.21 11.26 -23.10
C ARG A 195 -10.72 11.27 -22.75
N LEU A 196 -11.18 12.38 -22.25
CA LEU A 196 -12.57 12.56 -21.83
C LEU A 196 -13.41 13.34 -22.86
N VAL A 197 -12.74 14.04 -23.78
CA VAL A 197 -13.38 14.84 -24.85
C VAL A 197 -12.68 14.55 -26.17
N ASP A 198 -13.44 14.26 -27.22
CA ASP A 198 -12.94 13.93 -28.54
C ASP A 198 -12.74 15.18 -29.41
N GLN A 199 -11.83 15.02 -30.41
CA GLN A 199 -11.66 16.01 -31.47
C GLN A 199 -12.99 16.24 -32.21
N GLY A 200 -13.32 17.49 -32.48
CA GLY A 200 -14.57 17.89 -33.11
C GLY A 200 -15.65 18.34 -32.11
N ASN A 201 -15.53 17.98 -30.83
CA ASN A 201 -16.48 18.41 -29.80
C ASN A 201 -16.32 19.91 -29.51
N TYR A 202 -17.41 20.52 -29.11
CA TYR A 202 -17.45 21.91 -28.64
C TYR A 202 -17.22 21.92 -27.13
N VAL A 203 -16.26 22.70 -26.67
CA VAL A 203 -15.87 22.80 -25.26
C VAL A 203 -16.10 24.20 -24.73
N THR A 204 -16.50 24.29 -23.47
CA THR A 204 -16.74 25.56 -22.78
C THR A 204 -16.04 25.63 -21.43
N MET A 205 -15.80 26.84 -20.91
CA MET A 205 -15.23 27.03 -19.56
C MET A 205 -16.14 26.47 -18.45
N ALA A 206 -17.44 26.41 -18.68
CA ALA A 206 -18.43 25.95 -17.73
C ALA A 206 -18.55 24.43 -17.68
N ASP A 207 -17.94 23.70 -18.62
CA ASP A 207 -18.05 22.26 -18.67
C ASP A 207 -17.44 21.60 -17.42
N ALA A 208 -18.20 20.70 -16.81
CA ALA A 208 -17.71 19.90 -15.70
C ALA A 208 -16.60 18.93 -16.16
N THR A 209 -16.65 18.49 -17.42
CA THR A 209 -15.73 17.51 -17.99
C THR A 209 -14.41 18.17 -18.38
N SER A 210 -13.31 17.61 -17.89
CA SER A 210 -11.96 17.97 -18.33
C SER A 210 -11.62 17.30 -19.65
N ILE A 211 -10.66 17.85 -20.39
CA ILE A 211 -10.16 17.22 -21.63
C ILE A 211 -9.40 15.94 -21.32
N CYS A 212 -8.56 15.99 -20.29
CA CYS A 212 -7.81 14.86 -19.74
C CYS A 212 -7.42 15.16 -18.30
N ILE A 213 -6.95 14.14 -17.59
CA ILE A 213 -6.39 14.24 -16.25
C ILE A 213 -4.90 13.95 -16.35
N ILE A 214 -4.07 14.78 -15.77
CA ILE A 214 -2.63 14.55 -15.67
C ILE A 214 -2.27 14.35 -14.23
N ILE A 215 -1.53 13.27 -13.96
CA ILE A 215 -1.05 12.90 -12.64
C ILE A 215 0.47 12.87 -12.61
N GLN A 216 1.03 13.42 -11.56
CA GLN A 216 2.46 13.34 -11.32
C GLN A 216 2.79 11.98 -10.70
N VAL A 217 3.51 11.13 -11.46
CA VAL A 217 3.92 9.79 -11.03
C VAL A 217 5.39 9.72 -10.61
N GLN A 218 6.16 10.76 -10.91
CA GLN A 218 7.59 10.89 -10.60
C GLN A 218 7.89 12.31 -10.14
N PRO A 219 8.25 12.53 -8.86
CA PRO A 219 8.12 11.58 -7.74
C PRO A 219 6.66 11.29 -7.38
N ILE A 220 6.44 10.20 -6.61
CA ILE A 220 5.13 9.78 -6.12
C ILE A 220 5.13 9.74 -4.59
N SER A 221 3.96 9.78 -3.97
CA SER A 221 3.86 9.65 -2.52
C SER A 221 3.04 8.42 -2.11
N VAL A 222 3.27 7.97 -0.88
CA VAL A 222 2.45 6.97 -0.21
C VAL A 222 1.89 7.60 1.06
N LEU A 223 0.58 7.58 1.17
CA LEU A 223 -0.14 8.00 2.36
C LEU A 223 -0.44 6.78 3.20
N PHE A 224 -0.02 6.78 4.46
CA PHE A 224 -0.22 5.66 5.39
C PHE A 224 -0.53 6.16 6.79
N THR A 225 -1.16 5.31 7.61
CA THR A 225 -1.60 5.67 8.95
C THR A 225 -0.84 4.89 10.00
N ILE A 226 -0.42 5.56 11.07
CA ILE A 226 0.20 4.94 12.23
C ILE A 226 -0.65 5.20 13.48
N PRO A 227 -0.62 4.31 14.51
CA PRO A 227 -1.23 4.57 15.80
C PRO A 227 -0.65 5.84 16.46
N GLU A 228 -1.47 6.58 17.19
CA GLU A 228 -1.05 7.81 17.88
C GLU A 228 0.08 7.56 18.89
N ASP A 229 0.11 6.37 19.53
CA ASP A 229 1.15 5.98 20.48
C ASP A 229 2.56 5.96 19.86
N SER A 230 2.67 5.73 18.55
CA SER A 230 3.95 5.75 17.82
C SER A 230 4.39 7.15 17.40
N LEU A 231 3.47 8.12 17.40
CA LEU A 231 3.73 9.48 16.91
C LEU A 231 4.82 10.23 17.73
N PRO A 232 4.88 10.15 19.08
CA PRO A 232 5.91 10.85 19.84
C PRO A 232 7.32 10.46 19.45
N GLN A 233 7.58 9.16 19.18
CA GLN A 233 8.88 8.65 18.77
C GLN A 233 9.24 9.18 17.37
N VAL A 234 8.32 9.11 16.41
CA VAL A 234 8.51 9.63 15.05
C VAL A 234 8.84 11.14 15.10
N ARG A 235 8.05 11.92 15.86
CA ARG A 235 8.27 13.37 16.00
C ARG A 235 9.59 13.73 16.68
N ALA A 236 10.01 12.95 17.68
CA ALA A 236 11.29 13.17 18.36
C ALA A 236 12.46 13.02 17.36
N ARG A 237 12.40 12.00 16.50
CA ARG A 237 13.43 11.77 15.49
C ARG A 237 13.42 12.83 14.37
N LEU A 238 12.25 13.24 13.89
CA LEU A 238 12.13 14.34 12.93
C LEU A 238 12.66 15.66 13.48
N LYS A 239 12.35 15.98 14.75
CA LYS A 239 12.88 17.17 15.43
C LYS A 239 14.41 17.14 15.59
N ALA A 240 14.99 15.96 15.74
CA ALA A 240 16.43 15.75 15.77
C ALA A 240 17.09 15.82 14.37
N GLY A 241 16.32 16.12 13.30
CA GLY A 241 16.81 16.23 11.93
C GLY A 241 17.08 14.88 11.24
N ALA A 242 16.59 13.76 11.81
CA ALA A 242 16.76 12.46 11.20
C ALA A 242 15.85 12.30 9.97
N THR A 243 16.40 11.77 8.89
CA THR A 243 15.60 11.31 7.74
C THR A 243 15.15 9.89 8.03
N LEU A 244 13.83 9.69 8.16
CA LEU A 244 13.25 8.39 8.42
C LEU A 244 13.01 7.65 7.11
N GLU A 245 13.59 6.46 7.00
CA GLU A 245 13.43 5.60 5.84
C GLU A 245 12.06 4.93 5.83
N VAL A 246 11.40 4.95 4.68
CA VAL A 246 10.11 4.32 4.44
C VAL A 246 10.27 3.28 3.34
N ARG A 247 10.02 2.03 3.66
CA ARG A 247 10.03 0.92 2.69
C ARG A 247 8.62 0.51 2.36
N VAL A 248 8.37 0.34 1.07
CA VAL A 248 7.07 -0.08 0.55
C VAL A 248 7.19 -1.48 0.00
N LEU A 249 6.30 -2.36 0.45
CA LEU A 249 6.24 -3.75 0.04
C LEU A 249 4.92 -4.03 -0.67
N ASP A 250 4.92 -5.10 -1.44
CA ASP A 250 3.73 -5.64 -2.08
C ASP A 250 2.67 -6.08 -1.05
N ARG A 251 1.48 -6.44 -1.55
CA ARG A 251 0.37 -6.91 -0.70
C ARG A 251 0.73 -8.17 0.09
N ALA A 252 1.58 -9.03 -0.45
CA ALA A 252 2.03 -10.27 0.20
C ALA A 252 3.17 -10.04 1.20
N GLN A 253 3.69 -8.81 1.33
CA GLN A 253 4.84 -8.42 2.18
C GLN A 253 6.15 -9.15 1.84
N LYS A 254 6.27 -9.69 0.63
CA LYS A 254 7.44 -10.47 0.17
C LYS A 254 8.41 -9.64 -0.64
N THR A 255 7.89 -8.78 -1.52
CA THR A 255 8.69 -8.00 -2.46
C THR A 255 8.73 -6.55 -2.03
N GLU A 256 9.93 -6.00 -1.89
CA GLU A 256 10.13 -4.55 -1.71
C GLU A 256 9.93 -3.88 -3.06
N LEU A 257 8.97 -2.95 -3.13
CA LEU A 257 8.63 -2.21 -4.35
C LEU A 257 9.45 -0.94 -4.47
N ALA A 258 9.65 -0.23 -3.38
CA ALA A 258 10.41 1.01 -3.38
C ALA A 258 10.89 1.37 -1.98
N VAL A 259 12.00 2.13 -1.93
CA VAL A 259 12.52 2.77 -0.73
C VAL A 259 12.43 4.27 -0.91
N GLY A 260 11.91 4.95 0.07
CA GLY A 260 11.76 6.39 0.10
C GLY A 260 12.01 6.96 1.48
N LYS A 261 11.57 8.17 1.71
CA LYS A 261 11.74 8.88 2.98
C LYS A 261 10.41 9.47 3.46
N LEU A 262 10.27 9.56 4.77
CA LEU A 262 9.16 10.26 5.38
C LEU A 262 9.30 11.76 5.09
N ASP A 263 8.26 12.33 4.48
CA ASP A 263 8.21 13.74 4.13
C ASP A 263 7.54 14.56 5.24
N THR A 264 6.32 14.16 5.62
CA THR A 264 5.55 14.89 6.62
C THR A 264 4.53 13.99 7.32
N HIS A 265 4.00 14.48 8.43
CA HIS A 265 2.84 13.93 9.11
C HIS A 265 1.69 14.94 9.11
N ASP A 266 0.47 14.45 9.20
CA ASP A 266 -0.71 15.29 9.38
C ASP A 266 -0.67 16.02 10.72
N ASN A 267 -1.36 17.16 10.81
CA ASN A 267 -1.49 17.98 12.01
C ASN A 267 -2.67 17.56 12.90
N VAL A 268 -3.50 16.61 12.45
CA VAL A 268 -4.70 16.14 13.12
C VAL A 268 -4.64 14.64 13.32
N ILE A 269 -5.09 14.17 14.49
CA ILE A 269 -5.33 12.76 14.79
C ILE A 269 -6.76 12.43 14.38
N ASP A 270 -6.96 11.37 13.66
CA ASP A 270 -8.29 10.81 13.39
C ASP A 270 -8.80 10.15 14.68
N THR A 271 -9.73 10.81 15.36
CA THR A 271 -10.27 10.35 16.64
C THR A 271 -11.14 9.09 16.53
N THR A 272 -11.59 8.76 15.34
CA THR A 272 -12.42 7.55 15.12
C THR A 272 -11.56 6.29 15.10
N THR A 273 -10.32 6.41 14.67
CA THR A 273 -9.38 5.29 14.51
C THR A 273 -8.16 5.39 15.44
N GLY A 274 -7.96 6.53 16.13
CA GLY A 274 -6.77 6.77 16.96
C GLY A 274 -5.48 6.77 16.15
N THR A 275 -5.52 7.24 14.89
CA THR A 275 -4.37 7.20 13.99
C THR A 275 -4.00 8.56 13.42
N VAL A 276 -2.74 8.68 12.98
CA VAL A 276 -2.21 9.87 12.28
C VAL A 276 -1.77 9.47 10.88
N LYS A 277 -2.09 10.32 9.91
CA LYS A 277 -1.65 10.13 8.52
C LYS A 277 -0.24 10.66 8.33
N LEU A 278 0.59 9.86 7.67
CA LEU A 278 1.95 10.19 7.28
C LEU A 278 2.08 10.09 5.76
N ARG A 279 2.97 10.90 5.21
CA ARG A 279 3.31 10.89 3.79
C ARG A 279 4.78 10.57 3.61
N GLY A 280 5.06 9.50 2.87
CA GLY A 280 6.39 9.18 2.38
C GLY A 280 6.52 9.53 0.91
N THR A 281 7.68 10.00 0.47
CA THR A 281 7.97 10.38 -0.92
C THR A 281 8.98 9.41 -1.53
N PHE A 282 8.73 9.02 -2.79
CA PHE A 282 9.47 8.01 -3.54
C PHE A 282 9.77 8.52 -4.94
N ASP A 283 10.96 8.29 -5.47
CA ASP A 283 11.37 8.74 -6.81
C ASP A 283 10.57 8.05 -7.93
N ASN A 284 10.24 6.77 -7.75
CA ASN A 284 9.43 5.96 -8.67
C ASN A 284 9.91 5.96 -10.13
N LYS A 285 11.24 5.89 -10.34
CA LYS A 285 11.83 5.95 -11.69
C LYS A 285 11.47 4.76 -12.57
N ASP A 286 11.27 3.61 -11.94
CA ASP A 286 10.88 2.32 -12.52
C ASP A 286 9.37 2.13 -12.63
N GLU A 287 8.57 3.12 -12.17
CA GLU A 287 7.11 3.11 -12.16
C GLU A 287 6.50 1.89 -11.42
N ALA A 288 7.25 1.34 -10.46
CA ALA A 288 6.80 0.20 -9.65
C ALA A 288 5.59 0.53 -8.76
N LEU A 289 5.46 1.81 -8.37
CA LEU A 289 4.32 2.30 -7.60
C LEU A 289 3.29 2.92 -8.54
N PHE A 290 2.08 2.35 -8.52
CA PHE A 290 0.97 2.86 -9.33
C PHE A 290 -0.04 3.63 -8.45
N PRO A 291 -0.58 4.77 -8.91
CA PRO A 291 -1.57 5.55 -8.15
C PRO A 291 -2.77 4.72 -7.71
N ASN A 292 -3.25 4.96 -6.49
CA ASN A 292 -4.31 4.24 -5.81
C ASN A 292 -4.01 2.77 -5.49
N GLN A 293 -2.78 2.29 -5.66
CA GLN A 293 -2.36 0.96 -5.25
C GLN A 293 -2.28 0.89 -3.72
N PHE A 294 -2.80 -0.21 -3.14
CA PHE A 294 -2.61 -0.53 -1.73
C PHE A 294 -1.27 -1.22 -1.53
N VAL A 295 -0.54 -0.76 -0.53
CA VAL A 295 0.81 -1.22 -0.23
C VAL A 295 1.01 -1.40 1.27
N ASN A 296 1.95 -2.28 1.65
CA ASN A 296 2.42 -2.38 3.02
C ASN A 296 3.61 -1.46 3.22
N VAL A 297 3.59 -0.71 4.30
CA VAL A 297 4.63 0.27 4.64
C VAL A 297 5.38 -0.20 5.88
N ARG A 298 6.71 -0.12 5.84
CA ARG A 298 7.60 -0.27 6.99
C ARG A 298 8.36 1.03 7.19
N LEU A 299 8.02 1.75 8.24
CA LEU A 299 8.70 2.97 8.65
C LEU A 299 9.78 2.62 9.66
N LEU A 300 11.04 2.81 9.30
CA LEU A 300 12.17 2.70 10.22
C LEU A 300 12.26 3.97 11.05
N VAL A 301 11.84 3.89 12.32
CA VAL A 301 11.84 5.03 13.23
C VAL A 301 13.20 5.19 13.90
N ASP A 302 13.78 4.08 14.36
CA ASP A 302 15.05 4.05 15.08
C ASP A 302 15.75 2.72 14.91
N THR A 303 17.01 2.64 15.31
CA THR A 303 17.75 1.40 15.46
C THR A 303 18.39 1.41 16.85
N VAL A 304 17.93 0.51 17.71
CA VAL A 304 18.52 0.34 19.04
C VAL A 304 19.82 -0.40 18.87
N LYS A 305 20.92 0.27 19.13
CA LYS A 305 22.27 -0.30 19.11
C LYS A 305 22.59 -0.95 20.45
N ASP A 306 23.47 -1.92 20.42
CA ASP A 306 23.94 -2.60 21.64
C ASP A 306 22.85 -3.27 22.48
N ALA A 307 21.73 -3.66 21.86
CA ALA A 307 20.64 -4.37 22.53
C ALA A 307 21.01 -5.82 22.84
N THR A 308 20.62 -6.31 24.03
CA THR A 308 20.62 -7.75 24.30
C THR A 308 19.45 -8.38 23.55
N VAL A 309 19.73 -9.19 22.53
CA VAL A 309 18.73 -9.80 21.66
C VAL A 309 18.73 -11.32 21.82
N VAL A 310 17.52 -11.89 21.83
CA VAL A 310 17.28 -13.32 21.83
C VAL A 310 16.25 -13.67 20.75
N PRO A 311 16.23 -14.92 20.23
CA PRO A 311 15.13 -15.36 19.37
C PRO A 311 13.78 -15.30 20.10
N VAL A 312 12.72 -14.87 19.41
CA VAL A 312 11.35 -14.79 19.97
C VAL A 312 10.91 -16.16 20.51
N ALA A 313 11.37 -17.25 19.91
CA ALA A 313 11.07 -18.63 20.35
C ALA A 313 11.52 -18.93 21.80
N ALA A 314 12.48 -18.17 22.35
CA ALA A 314 12.92 -18.33 23.74
C ALA A 314 11.94 -17.76 24.76
N ILE A 315 11.04 -16.88 24.32
CA ILE A 315 10.11 -16.15 25.21
C ILE A 315 8.93 -17.03 25.58
N GLN A 316 8.74 -17.22 26.88
CA GLN A 316 7.60 -17.93 27.45
C GLN A 316 6.71 -16.98 28.24
N ARG A 317 5.41 -17.28 28.26
CA ARG A 317 4.42 -16.53 29.04
C ARG A 317 3.70 -17.50 29.99
N GLY A 318 3.63 -17.16 31.25
CA GLY A 318 2.99 -18.00 32.26
C GLY A 318 2.72 -17.24 33.54
N GLN A 319 2.48 -17.99 34.63
CA GLN A 319 2.13 -17.43 35.95
C GLN A 319 3.10 -16.40 36.51
N PRO A 320 4.47 -16.55 36.32
CA PRO A 320 5.43 -15.53 36.76
C PRO A 320 5.51 -14.31 35.79
N GLY A 321 4.70 -14.27 34.74
CA GLY A 321 4.74 -13.23 33.71
C GLY A 321 5.47 -13.69 32.45
N THR A 322 6.25 -12.78 31.84
CA THR A 322 7.11 -13.12 30.70
C THR A 322 8.47 -13.55 31.20
N TYR A 323 8.92 -14.72 30.78
CA TYR A 323 10.17 -15.33 31.27
C TYR A 323 10.88 -16.11 30.17
N VAL A 324 12.12 -16.47 30.44
CA VAL A 324 12.92 -17.39 29.63
C VAL A 324 13.43 -18.52 30.51
N TYR A 325 13.77 -19.66 29.92
CA TYR A 325 14.53 -20.70 30.58
C TYR A 325 16.02 -20.44 30.37
N LEU A 326 16.70 -19.99 31.41
CA LEU A 326 18.14 -19.77 31.42
C LEU A 326 18.84 -21.10 31.67
N VAL A 327 19.80 -21.46 30.85
CA VAL A 327 20.64 -22.67 31.01
C VAL A 327 21.80 -22.36 31.96
N LYS A 328 21.90 -23.14 33.05
CA LYS A 328 23.01 -23.05 33.99
C LYS A 328 24.18 -23.94 33.56
N ALA A 329 25.35 -23.74 34.18
CA ALA A 329 26.57 -24.50 33.92
C ALA A 329 26.45 -25.98 34.27
N ASP A 330 25.49 -26.36 35.12
CA ASP A 330 25.18 -27.75 35.55
C ASP A 330 24.16 -28.47 34.64
N ASP A 331 23.88 -27.92 33.46
CA ASP A 331 22.90 -28.39 32.51
C ASP A 331 21.46 -28.49 33.12
N THR A 332 21.17 -27.59 34.06
CA THR A 332 19.79 -27.35 34.55
C THR A 332 19.27 -26.04 34.03
N VAL A 333 17.94 -25.89 33.94
CA VAL A 333 17.28 -24.64 33.55
C VAL A 333 16.72 -23.93 34.78
N ALA A 334 16.79 -22.61 34.75
CA ALA A 334 16.10 -21.74 35.71
C ALA A 334 15.14 -20.80 35.00
N ILE A 335 13.97 -20.60 35.61
CA ILE A 335 13.03 -19.58 35.16
C ILE A 335 13.56 -18.20 35.54
N LYS A 336 13.81 -17.35 34.53
CA LYS A 336 14.24 -15.97 34.73
C LYS A 336 13.21 -15.03 34.10
N VAL A 337 12.58 -14.21 34.94
CA VAL A 337 11.63 -13.19 34.45
C VAL A 337 12.37 -12.12 33.71
N VAL A 338 11.87 -11.74 32.54
CA VAL A 338 12.48 -10.76 31.64
C VAL A 338 11.50 -9.70 31.24
N THR A 339 12.02 -8.49 31.01
CA THR A 339 11.25 -7.41 30.43
C THR A 339 11.59 -7.28 28.93
N LEU A 340 10.57 -7.38 28.10
CA LEU A 340 10.73 -7.27 26.66
C LEU A 340 10.82 -5.80 26.24
N GLY A 341 11.63 -5.52 25.25
CA GLY A 341 11.67 -4.27 24.52
C GLY A 341 11.09 -4.42 23.11
N VAL A 342 11.79 -3.90 22.13
CA VAL A 342 11.39 -3.95 20.72
C VAL A 342 11.48 -5.37 20.20
N THR A 343 10.51 -5.74 19.36
CA THR A 343 10.49 -7.04 18.65
C THR A 343 10.54 -6.77 17.15
N ASP A 344 11.46 -7.43 16.45
CA ASP A 344 11.51 -7.40 14.99
C ASP A 344 11.71 -8.80 14.43
N GLY A 345 10.65 -9.29 13.74
CA GLY A 345 10.62 -10.62 13.14
C GLY A 345 10.90 -11.73 14.14
N GLU A 346 12.07 -12.37 13.98
CA GLU A 346 12.49 -13.52 14.80
C GLU A 346 13.27 -13.13 16.06
N LYS A 347 13.60 -11.85 16.25
CA LYS A 347 14.41 -11.36 17.36
C LYS A 347 13.62 -10.43 18.26
N VAL A 348 13.90 -10.47 19.56
CA VAL A 348 13.32 -9.59 20.57
C VAL A 348 14.44 -9.04 21.47
N GLN A 349 14.32 -7.76 21.76
CA GLN A 349 15.19 -7.09 22.74
C GLN A 349 14.75 -7.47 24.15
N ILE A 350 15.71 -7.75 25.00
CA ILE A 350 15.54 -7.87 26.45
C ILE A 350 16.09 -6.60 27.09
N THR A 351 15.23 -5.85 27.78
CA THR A 351 15.62 -4.61 28.46
C THR A 351 16.11 -4.85 29.88
N SER A 352 15.64 -5.94 30.53
CA SER A 352 16.11 -6.34 31.84
C SER A 352 15.89 -7.84 32.07
N GLY A 353 16.73 -8.44 32.90
CA GLY A 353 16.60 -9.84 33.30
C GLY A 353 17.53 -10.82 32.57
N LEU A 354 18.32 -10.39 31.57
CA LEU A 354 19.29 -11.23 30.88
C LEU A 354 20.59 -10.46 30.60
N GLU A 355 21.71 -11.16 30.65
CA GLU A 355 23.01 -10.61 30.28
C GLU A 355 23.49 -11.17 28.93
N VAL A 356 24.37 -10.44 28.27
CA VAL A 356 24.95 -10.89 27.02
C VAL A 356 25.85 -12.13 27.29
N GLY A 357 25.61 -13.22 26.55
CA GLY A 357 26.25 -14.50 26.76
C GLY A 357 25.41 -15.52 27.52
N ASP A 358 24.31 -15.11 28.15
CA ASP A 358 23.37 -16.04 28.80
C ASP A 358 22.78 -16.99 27.74
N GLU A 359 22.78 -18.29 28.01
CA GLU A 359 22.16 -19.29 27.14
C GLU A 359 20.69 -19.49 27.49
N VAL A 360 19.81 -19.38 26.52
CA VAL A 360 18.36 -19.54 26.68
C VAL A 360 17.84 -20.68 25.82
N VAL A 361 16.81 -21.36 26.31
CA VAL A 361 16.15 -22.44 25.57
C VAL A 361 15.19 -21.86 24.53
N ILE A 362 15.30 -22.32 23.29
CA ILE A 362 14.46 -21.90 22.16
C ILE A 362 13.51 -22.99 21.68
N ASP A 363 13.78 -24.26 22.01
CA ASP A 363 12.96 -25.41 21.60
C ASP A 363 12.89 -26.45 22.71
N GLY A 364 11.78 -27.22 22.81
CA GLY A 364 11.56 -28.22 23.85
C GLY A 364 11.06 -27.64 25.19
N THR A 365 10.61 -26.41 25.22
CA THR A 365 10.18 -25.69 26.45
C THR A 365 8.94 -26.28 27.10
N ASP A 366 8.06 -26.99 26.38
CA ASP A 366 6.78 -27.53 26.86
C ASP A 366 6.97 -28.60 27.95
N ARG A 367 8.15 -29.20 28.01
CA ARG A 367 8.46 -30.29 28.98
C ARG A 367 9.34 -29.83 30.12
N LEU A 368 9.69 -28.56 30.15
CA LEU A 368 10.60 -28.02 31.15
C LEU A 368 9.83 -27.48 32.37
N ARG A 369 10.48 -27.65 33.51
CA ARG A 369 10.10 -27.01 34.78
C ARG A 369 11.35 -26.38 35.36
N ASP A 370 11.18 -25.48 36.30
CA ASP A 370 12.30 -24.91 37.03
C ASP A 370 13.17 -26.01 37.66
N GLY A 371 14.49 -25.94 37.46
CA GLY A 371 15.45 -26.94 37.90
C GLY A 371 15.53 -28.23 37.05
N ALA A 372 14.81 -28.34 35.93
CA ALA A 372 14.85 -29.51 35.07
C ALA A 372 16.21 -29.68 34.41
N LYS A 373 16.72 -30.91 34.32
CA LYS A 373 17.94 -31.26 33.59
C LYS A 373 17.69 -31.28 32.09
N ILE A 374 18.54 -30.66 31.32
CA ILE A 374 18.51 -30.62 29.87
C ILE A 374 19.67 -31.40 29.26
N ARG A 375 19.52 -31.71 27.99
CA ARG A 375 20.56 -32.23 27.14
C ARG A 375 20.85 -31.28 26.02
N ARG A 376 22.06 -30.79 25.91
CA ARG A 376 22.50 -29.87 24.84
C ARG A 376 22.43 -30.55 23.46
N PRO A 377 22.16 -29.83 22.40
CA PRO A 377 22.19 -30.38 21.04
C PRO A 377 23.63 -30.84 20.73
N GLY A 378 23.78 -32.08 20.25
CA GLY A 378 25.10 -32.66 19.89
C GLY A 378 25.75 -33.56 20.93
N ALA A 379 25.23 -33.68 22.14
CA ALA A 379 25.69 -34.71 23.08
C ALA A 379 25.12 -36.07 22.65
N ASN A 380 25.88 -36.83 21.87
CA ASN A 380 25.55 -38.22 21.55
C ASN A 380 25.38 -39.01 22.86
N PRO A 381 24.30 -39.81 23.03
CA PRO A 381 24.24 -40.75 24.14
C PRO A 381 25.42 -41.70 23.95
N ARG A 382 26.40 -41.71 24.87
CA ARG A 382 27.30 -42.85 25.00
C ARG A 382 26.43 -44.09 25.13
N VAL A 383 26.30 -44.83 24.05
CA VAL A 383 25.83 -46.19 24.07
C VAL A 383 26.83 -46.94 24.95
N THR A 384 26.49 -47.16 26.21
CA THR A 384 27.22 -48.14 27.02
C THR A 384 27.04 -49.47 26.28
N SER A 385 28.11 -49.84 25.58
CA SER A 385 28.23 -51.15 24.98
C SER A 385 28.03 -52.20 26.08
N GLY A 386 26.87 -52.88 26.01
CA GLY A 386 26.68 -54.14 26.71
C GLY A 386 27.67 -55.19 26.20
N PRO A 387 28.00 -56.23 26.97
CA PRO A 387 29.05 -57.18 26.64
C PRO A 387 28.79 -57.90 25.31
N PRO A 388 29.85 -58.33 24.58
CA PRO A 388 29.73 -58.87 23.23
C PRO A 388 29.02 -60.21 23.26
N VAL A 389 27.92 -60.34 22.52
CA VAL A 389 27.31 -61.63 22.19
C VAL A 389 28.12 -62.26 21.04
N ALA A 390 28.58 -63.47 21.29
CA ALA A 390 29.43 -64.29 20.44
C ALA A 390 28.81 -64.49 19.04
N ALA A 391 29.68 -64.41 18.04
CA ALA A 391 29.44 -64.69 16.65
C ALA A 391 29.07 -66.15 16.41
N ALA A 392 28.05 -66.44 15.59
CA ALA A 392 27.85 -67.70 14.92
C ALA A 392 28.19 -67.55 13.43
N PRO A 393 28.75 -68.64 12.79
CA PRO A 393 29.43 -68.52 11.50
C PRO A 393 28.50 -68.49 10.29
N PRO A 394 28.99 -68.09 9.12
CA PRO A 394 28.19 -67.91 7.93
C PRO A 394 28.03 -69.17 7.15
N ASP A 395 26.87 -69.40 6.59
CA ASP A 395 26.66 -70.38 5.51
C ASP A 395 26.36 -69.72 4.18
N ALA A 396 26.86 -70.41 3.17
CA ALA A 396 27.24 -69.91 1.87
C ALA A 396 26.12 -69.93 0.82
N ALA A 397 26.39 -69.11 -0.18
CA ALA A 397 26.15 -69.30 -1.60
C ALA A 397 24.72 -69.26 -2.15
N SER A 398 24.46 -68.37 -3.03
CA SER A 398 24.33 -68.59 -4.47
C SER A 398 23.88 -67.31 -5.21
N SER A 399 24.75 -66.71 -5.94
CA SER A 399 24.81 -66.54 -7.38
C SER A 399 23.50 -66.08 -8.08
N ALA A 400 23.50 -64.98 -8.67
CA ALA A 400 23.70 -64.69 -10.09
C ALA A 400 23.25 -63.28 -10.46
N ASN A 401 24.17 -62.66 -11.09
CA ASN A 401 24.10 -61.41 -11.88
C ASN A 401 23.34 -61.64 -13.20
N PRO A 402 23.34 -60.70 -14.16
CA PRO A 402 22.82 -59.32 -14.21
C PRO A 402 21.85 -59.15 -15.41
N VAL A 403 21.35 -57.93 -15.62
CA VAL A 403 21.24 -57.32 -16.97
C VAL A 403 20.59 -55.93 -16.87
N ALA A 404 21.34 -54.92 -17.27
CA ALA A 404 20.87 -53.68 -17.84
C ALA A 404 20.92 -53.83 -19.37
N PRO A 405 20.63 -52.85 -20.23
CA PRO A 405 19.84 -51.63 -20.13
C PRO A 405 18.87 -51.42 -21.31
N ALA A 406 18.36 -50.25 -21.49
CA ALA A 406 17.95 -49.61 -22.75
C ALA A 406 16.51 -49.12 -22.79
N ASN A 407 16.40 -47.85 -22.83
CA ASN A 407 16.20 -47.01 -24.01
C ASN A 407 14.76 -46.60 -24.34
N ALA A 408 14.55 -45.33 -24.34
CA ALA A 408 13.82 -44.48 -25.30
C ALA A 408 12.38 -44.84 -25.66
N ALA A 409 11.48 -43.89 -25.45
CA ALA A 409 10.75 -43.23 -26.53
C ALA A 409 9.52 -42.48 -25.98
N GLN A 410 9.46 -41.21 -26.24
CA GLN A 410 8.21 -40.52 -26.53
C GLN A 410 7.60 -41.10 -27.80
N PRO A 411 6.26 -41.09 -28.00
CA PRO A 411 5.74 -39.95 -28.74
C PRO A 411 4.28 -39.53 -28.45
N GLN A 412 4.01 -38.25 -28.78
CA GLN A 412 2.86 -37.69 -29.51
C GLN A 412 1.43 -38.16 -29.10
N GLY A 413 0.56 -37.27 -28.62
CA GLY A 413 -0.21 -36.41 -29.50
C GLY A 413 -1.54 -37.06 -29.91
N GLN A 414 -2.65 -36.54 -29.37
CA GLN A 414 -3.90 -36.54 -30.12
C GLN A 414 -4.88 -35.47 -29.63
N GLN A 415 -5.15 -34.58 -30.56
CA GLN A 415 -6.34 -33.72 -30.65
C GLN A 415 -7.62 -34.55 -30.65
N ARG A 416 -8.70 -34.04 -30.07
CA ARG A 416 -10.10 -34.18 -30.55
C ARG A 416 -10.91 -33.07 -29.85
N GLN A 417 -11.28 -32.01 -30.58
CA GLN A 417 -12.50 -31.80 -31.36
C GLN A 417 -13.77 -31.57 -30.53
N ARG A 418 -14.25 -30.33 -30.69
CA ARG A 418 -15.61 -29.84 -30.39
C ARG A 418 -16.67 -30.70 -31.09
N PRO A 419 -17.94 -30.65 -30.67
CA PRO A 419 -18.94 -30.16 -31.60
C PRO A 419 -19.80 -29.02 -31.06
N ALA A 420 -20.19 -28.20 -32.03
CA ALA A 420 -21.27 -27.23 -31.99
C ALA A 420 -22.60 -27.95 -32.29
N ASN A 421 -23.68 -27.42 -31.81
CA ASN A 421 -25.04 -27.31 -32.36
C ASN A 421 -26.00 -27.08 -31.19
N GLY A 422 -27.02 -26.27 -31.21
CA GLY A 422 -27.80 -25.70 -32.30
C GLY A 422 -28.90 -24.85 -31.67
N SER A 423 -29.24 -23.84 -32.36
CA SER A 423 -30.56 -23.36 -32.78
C SER A 423 -31.78 -23.58 -31.88
N GLY A 424 -32.49 -22.48 -31.58
CA GLY A 424 -33.89 -22.53 -31.08
C GLY A 424 -34.42 -21.13 -30.83
N ASN A 425 -34.88 -20.52 -31.80
CA ASN A 425 -35.97 -19.66 -32.21
C ASN A 425 -37.16 -19.65 -31.25
N GLY A 426 -37.76 -18.44 -30.97
CA GLY A 426 -39.00 -18.29 -30.20
C GLY A 426 -39.39 -16.83 -29.93
N ASN A 427 -39.95 -16.21 -30.85
CA ASN A 427 -40.92 -15.19 -31.14
C ASN A 427 -41.98 -14.98 -30.02
N GLY A 428 -42.46 -13.69 -29.82
CA GLY A 428 -43.68 -13.34 -29.07
C GLY A 428 -43.59 -11.95 -28.45
N ASN A 429 -43.85 -10.90 -29.09
CA ASN A 429 -45.03 -10.07 -29.42
C ASN A 429 -45.89 -9.65 -28.20
N GLY A 430 -46.24 -8.36 -28.12
CA GLY A 430 -47.29 -7.71 -27.33
C GLY A 430 -46.75 -6.64 -26.39
N GLY A 431 -46.89 -5.34 -26.55
CA GLY A 431 -48.08 -4.59 -26.92
C GLY A 431 -48.56 -3.81 -25.70
N GLY A 432 -48.71 -2.47 -25.78
CA GLY A 432 -49.49 -1.67 -24.83
C GLY A 432 -48.73 -0.49 -24.21
N ALA A 433 -48.69 0.63 -24.80
CA ALA A 433 -49.52 1.84 -24.71
C ALA A 433 -49.83 2.31 -23.27
N GLY A 434 -49.46 3.56 -22.94
CA GLY A 434 -49.98 4.27 -21.78
C GLY A 434 -49.20 5.50 -21.35
N ARG A 435 -49.34 6.64 -22.03
CA ARG A 435 -49.29 8.00 -21.45
C ARG A 435 -50.66 8.29 -20.78
N PRO A 436 -50.89 9.31 -19.90
CA PRO A 436 -50.25 10.63 -19.83
C PRO A 436 -50.08 11.26 -18.41
N ALA A 437 -49.28 12.28 -18.33
CA ALA A 437 -49.55 13.68 -17.94
C ALA A 437 -49.82 14.11 -16.48
N GLN A 438 -49.16 15.26 -16.19
CA GLN A 438 -49.56 16.38 -15.29
C GLN A 438 -49.25 16.19 -13.79
N THR A 439 -48.84 17.15 -13.02
CA THR A 439 -48.66 18.63 -13.04
C THR A 439 -48.23 19.04 -11.62
N ASN A 440 -47.51 20.18 -11.50
CA ASN A 440 -47.46 21.11 -10.35
C ASN A 440 -46.82 20.63 -9.03
N GLN A 441 -45.82 21.25 -8.55
CA GLN A 441 -45.57 22.64 -8.05
C GLN A 441 -44.07 22.90 -8.00
#